data_620b3ac1d17dd1ce1962de9e901ff5ac
#
_entry.id   620b3ac1d17dd1ce1962de9e901ff5ac
#
_cell.length_a   1.000
_cell.length_b   1.000
_cell.length_c   1.000
_cell.angle_alpha   90.00
_cell.angle_beta   90.00
_cell.angle_gamma   90.00
#
_symmetry.space_group_name_H-M   'P 1'
#
loop_
_entity.id
_entity.type
_entity.pdbx_description
1 polymer ?
#
loop_
_entity_poly.entity_id
_entity_poly.type
_entity_poly.pdbx_seq_one_letter_code
_entity_poly.pdbx_strand_id
1 'polypeptide(L)'
;ELLNTYFSRNIDGIILYLIYDETRAVQSLLEQEERRVPVVIVGRRINVDSFSNVATDNYLAGVMAGEYLGSIGHKRVATVTGPRITQWARDRLDGFRDGLAKYQAQLEWQYSQTDLPDFETGLAACDALMADYAGRALPTAIWAQNDIIAAAVLKSLTNQGYRVPEDISLLGMDDIQLCTMVTPMLSTIHQPLREIAQESIRIIMENEPG
;
A
#
# COMPACT_ATOMS: atom_id res chain seq x y z
N GLU A 1 -20.44 -17.84 1.03
CA GLU A 1 -20.34 -19.26 0.58
C GLU A 1 -18.96 -19.85 0.90
N LEU A 2 -17.84 -19.24 0.49
CA LEU A 2 -16.49 -19.76 0.74
C LEU A 2 -16.20 -19.95 2.25
N LEU A 3 -16.50 -18.95 3.08
CA LEU A 3 -16.30 -19.03 4.53
C LEU A 3 -17.10 -20.17 5.16
N ASN A 4 -18.36 -20.38 4.77
CA ASN A 4 -19.18 -21.48 5.27
C ASN A 4 -18.59 -22.85 4.90
N THR A 5 -17.94 -22.96 3.74
CA THR A 5 -17.24 -24.18 3.33
C THR A 5 -16.01 -24.44 4.20
N TYR A 6 -15.26 -23.41 4.57
CA TYR A 6 -14.11 -23.57 5.47
C TYR A 6 -14.55 -23.92 6.89
N PHE A 7 -15.59 -23.28 7.41
CA PHE A 7 -16.14 -23.61 8.73
C PHE A 7 -16.74 -25.02 8.83
N SER A 8 -17.15 -25.63 7.73
CA SER A 8 -17.61 -27.05 7.73
C SER A 8 -16.45 -28.04 7.79
N ARG A 9 -15.20 -27.60 7.63
CA ARG A 9 -13.99 -28.40 7.77
C ARG A 9 -13.35 -28.08 9.13
N ASN A 10 -12.68 -29.04 9.72
CA ASN A 10 -11.88 -28.81 10.92
C ASN A 10 -10.66 -27.94 10.52
N ILE A 11 -10.76 -26.64 10.76
CA ILE A 11 -9.68 -25.69 10.57
C ILE A 11 -9.28 -25.13 11.94
N ASP A 12 -7.99 -24.87 12.12
CA ASP A 12 -7.42 -24.42 13.40
C ASP A 12 -7.51 -22.87 13.53
N GLY A 13 -7.67 -22.14 12.44
CA GLY A 13 -7.81 -20.70 12.43
C GLY A 13 -8.03 -20.11 11.05
N ILE A 14 -8.33 -18.82 11.00
CA ILE A 14 -8.52 -18.07 9.75
C ILE A 14 -7.62 -16.84 9.75
N ILE A 15 -6.81 -16.68 8.70
CA ILE A 15 -6.14 -15.42 8.38
C ILE A 15 -6.88 -14.80 7.20
N LEU A 16 -7.46 -13.63 7.41
CA LEU A 16 -8.25 -12.93 6.41
C LEU A 16 -7.59 -11.61 6.03
N TYR A 17 -7.14 -11.50 4.78
CA TYR A 17 -6.60 -10.26 4.24
C TYR A 17 -7.72 -9.42 3.64
N LEU A 18 -7.98 -8.25 4.24
CA LEU A 18 -9.03 -7.33 3.82
C LEU A 18 -8.41 -6.08 3.18
N ILE A 19 -8.76 -5.85 1.92
CA ILE A 19 -8.28 -4.69 1.13
C ILE A 19 -9.33 -3.58 1.13
N TYR A 20 -10.60 -3.92 0.94
CA TYR A 20 -11.73 -2.99 0.91
C TYR A 20 -12.60 -3.10 2.16
N ASP A 21 -13.67 -2.32 2.19
CA ASP A 21 -14.71 -2.46 3.23
C ASP A 21 -15.60 -3.67 2.93
N GLU A 22 -15.16 -4.83 3.38
CA GLU A 22 -15.83 -6.11 3.19
C GLU A 22 -16.75 -6.41 4.37
N THR A 23 -17.63 -5.47 4.68
CA THR A 23 -18.56 -5.56 5.82
C THR A 23 -19.32 -6.89 5.84
N ARG A 24 -19.70 -7.44 4.68
CA ARG A 24 -20.40 -8.72 4.59
C ARG A 24 -19.51 -9.90 5.02
N ALA A 25 -18.23 -9.89 4.65
CA ALA A 25 -17.29 -10.94 5.06
C ALA A 25 -17.10 -10.92 6.58
N VAL A 26 -16.94 -9.73 7.14
CA VAL A 26 -16.84 -9.53 8.59
C VAL A 26 -18.13 -9.95 9.31
N GLN A 27 -19.29 -9.59 8.79
CA GLN A 27 -20.58 -10.03 9.34
C GLN A 27 -20.72 -11.55 9.32
N SER A 28 -20.37 -12.22 8.20
CA SER A 28 -20.41 -13.67 8.11
C SER A 28 -19.47 -14.35 9.10
N LEU A 29 -18.35 -13.72 9.46
CA LEU A 29 -17.44 -14.21 10.50
C LEU A 29 -18.05 -14.06 11.88
N LEU A 30 -18.67 -12.91 12.18
CA LEU A 30 -19.35 -12.65 13.47
C LEU A 30 -20.50 -13.63 13.70
N GLU A 31 -21.27 -13.95 12.67
CA GLU A 31 -22.36 -14.96 12.76
C GLU A 31 -21.84 -16.37 13.06
N GLN A 32 -20.55 -16.64 12.87
CA GLN A 32 -19.89 -17.93 13.15
C GLN A 32 -19.15 -17.93 14.50
N GLU A 33 -19.27 -16.87 15.29
CA GLU A 33 -18.54 -16.71 16.56
C GLU A 33 -18.76 -17.87 17.55
N GLU A 34 -19.89 -18.56 17.48
CA GLU A 34 -20.18 -19.77 18.27
C GLU A 34 -19.17 -20.93 18.05
N ARG A 35 -18.45 -20.92 16.93
CA ARG A 35 -17.51 -22.00 16.57
C ARG A 35 -16.10 -21.85 17.18
N ARG A 36 -15.82 -20.75 17.86
CA ARG A 36 -14.53 -20.49 18.56
C ARG A 36 -13.28 -20.66 17.69
N VAL A 37 -13.39 -20.52 16.38
CA VAL A 37 -12.21 -20.55 15.49
C VAL A 37 -11.52 -19.18 15.55
N PRO A 38 -10.24 -19.12 15.94
CA PRO A 38 -9.52 -17.85 15.99
C PRO A 38 -9.43 -17.20 14.61
N VAL A 39 -9.70 -15.88 14.56
CA VAL A 39 -9.66 -15.10 13.32
C VAL A 39 -8.66 -13.97 13.46
N VAL A 40 -7.71 -13.90 12.52
CA VAL A 40 -6.75 -12.80 12.41
C VAL A 40 -7.04 -12.02 11.12
N ILE A 41 -7.33 -10.73 11.29
CA ILE A 41 -7.50 -9.78 10.18
C ILE A 41 -6.16 -9.16 9.84
N VAL A 42 -5.77 -9.23 8.57
CA VAL A 42 -4.53 -8.65 8.05
C VAL A 42 -4.86 -7.54 7.07
N GLY A 43 -4.01 -6.51 7.02
CA GLY A 43 -4.07 -5.42 6.05
C GLY A 43 -4.87 -4.20 6.50
N ARG A 44 -5.83 -4.34 7.42
CA ARG A 44 -6.58 -3.23 8.03
C ARG A 44 -6.94 -3.51 9.48
N ARG A 45 -7.22 -2.44 10.23
CA ARG A 45 -7.77 -2.56 11.58
C ARG A 45 -9.29 -2.62 11.51
N ILE A 46 -9.86 -3.59 12.23
CA ILE A 46 -11.31 -3.68 12.49
C ILE A 46 -11.47 -3.67 14.01
N ASN A 47 -12.30 -2.75 14.52
CA ASN A 47 -12.60 -2.68 15.93
C ASN A 47 -13.72 -3.69 16.28
N VAL A 48 -13.37 -4.96 16.35
CA VAL A 48 -14.23 -6.04 16.82
C VAL A 48 -13.41 -6.84 17.82
N ASP A 49 -13.91 -6.88 19.06
CA ASP A 49 -13.16 -7.46 20.20
C ASP A 49 -12.81 -8.94 20.03
N SER A 50 -13.60 -9.68 19.23
CA SER A 50 -13.38 -11.11 18.94
C SER A 50 -12.33 -11.38 17.87
N PHE A 51 -11.78 -10.35 17.20
CA PHE A 51 -10.79 -10.53 16.13
C PHE A 51 -9.45 -9.90 16.48
N SER A 52 -8.39 -10.65 16.23
CA SER A 52 -7.04 -10.09 16.27
C SER A 52 -6.73 -9.34 14.97
N ASN A 53 -5.95 -8.27 15.07
CA ASN A 53 -5.57 -7.46 13.91
C ASN A 53 -4.05 -7.39 13.80
N VAL A 54 -3.52 -7.69 12.62
CA VAL A 54 -2.11 -7.51 12.27
C VAL A 54 -2.03 -6.68 11.00
N ALA A 55 -1.43 -5.50 11.07
CA ALA A 55 -1.39 -4.59 9.93
C ALA A 55 -0.11 -3.76 9.91
N THR A 56 0.29 -3.34 8.71
CA THR A 56 1.32 -2.31 8.52
C THR A 56 0.82 -0.97 9.07
N ASP A 57 1.69 -0.23 9.70
CA ASP A 57 1.42 1.18 10.02
C ASP A 57 1.52 2.02 8.72
N ASN A 58 0.38 2.17 8.05
CA ASN A 58 0.30 2.86 6.77
C ASN A 58 0.59 4.36 6.89
N TYR A 59 0.23 4.98 8.02
CA TYR A 59 0.57 6.38 8.25
C TYR A 59 2.08 6.57 8.40
N LEU A 60 2.73 5.73 9.22
CA LEU A 60 4.19 5.77 9.38
C LEU A 60 4.92 5.51 8.05
N ALA A 61 4.44 4.56 7.24
CA ALA A 61 5.00 4.31 5.91
C ALA A 61 4.94 5.56 5.02
N GLY A 62 3.81 6.29 5.06
CA GLY A 62 3.68 7.58 4.40
C GLY A 62 4.67 8.62 4.92
N VAL A 63 4.78 8.76 6.25
CA VAL A 63 5.75 9.67 6.88
C VAL A 63 7.17 9.35 6.41
N MET A 64 7.58 8.08 6.45
CA MET A 64 8.92 7.65 5.99
C MET A 64 9.17 8.03 4.52
N ALA A 65 8.20 7.82 3.63
CA ALA A 65 8.32 8.21 2.23
C ALA A 65 8.50 9.72 2.05
N GLY A 66 7.69 10.52 2.75
CA GLY A 66 7.78 11.98 2.71
C GLY A 66 9.07 12.52 3.28
N GLU A 67 9.50 12.02 4.43
CA GLU A 67 10.77 12.39 5.05
C GLU A 67 11.96 12.00 4.16
N TYR A 68 11.95 10.80 3.59
CA TYR A 68 13.03 10.37 2.70
C TYR A 68 13.18 11.31 1.51
N LEU A 69 12.12 11.55 0.75
CA LEU A 69 12.17 12.44 -0.41
C LEU A 69 12.51 13.88 -0.02
N GLY A 70 11.95 14.38 1.08
CA GLY A 70 12.26 15.72 1.59
C GLY A 70 13.72 15.86 2.04
N SER A 71 14.28 14.84 2.70
CA SER A 71 15.66 14.84 3.21
C SER A 71 16.72 14.87 2.12
N ILE A 72 16.44 14.25 0.97
CA ILE A 72 17.33 14.27 -0.21
C ILE A 72 17.09 15.48 -1.13
N GLY A 73 16.27 16.45 -0.70
CA GLY A 73 16.15 17.77 -1.29
C GLY A 73 14.96 17.98 -2.22
N HIS A 74 14.08 17.01 -2.42
CA HIS A 74 12.88 17.22 -3.24
C HIS A 74 11.92 18.19 -2.55
N LYS A 75 11.47 19.20 -3.28
CA LYS A 75 10.50 20.21 -2.81
C LYS A 75 9.14 20.11 -3.49
N ARG A 76 9.11 19.58 -4.70
CA ARG A 76 7.94 19.43 -5.55
C ARG A 76 7.76 17.96 -5.85
N VAL A 77 6.77 17.33 -5.25
CA VAL A 77 6.60 15.86 -5.27
C VAL A 77 5.21 15.49 -5.78
N ALA A 78 5.15 14.41 -6.53
CA ALA A 78 3.90 13.78 -6.95
C ALA A 78 3.67 12.46 -6.20
N THR A 79 2.42 11.97 -6.20
CA THR A 79 2.12 10.62 -5.70
C THR A 79 1.06 9.93 -6.56
N VAL A 80 1.22 8.62 -6.69
CA VAL A 80 0.20 7.72 -7.26
C VAL A 80 -0.31 6.84 -6.12
N THR A 81 -1.58 7.05 -5.75
CA THR A 81 -2.19 6.41 -4.58
C THR A 81 -3.11 5.26 -4.98
N GLY A 82 -3.37 4.37 -4.04
CA GLY A 82 -4.48 3.43 -4.12
C GLY A 82 -5.84 4.15 -3.99
N PRO A 83 -6.93 3.36 -4.00
CA PRO A 83 -8.29 3.93 -3.95
C PRO A 83 -8.51 4.72 -2.66
N ARG A 84 -8.84 5.99 -2.77
CA ARG A 84 -9.06 6.91 -1.63
C ARG A 84 -10.22 6.48 -0.71
N ILE A 85 -11.05 5.56 -1.18
CA ILE A 85 -12.10 4.96 -0.35
C ILE A 85 -11.51 4.06 0.74
N THR A 86 -10.31 3.53 0.55
CA THR A 86 -9.64 2.65 1.52
C THR A 86 -8.93 3.45 2.61
N GLN A 87 -8.98 2.96 3.86
CA GLN A 87 -8.31 3.63 4.99
C GLN A 87 -6.79 3.62 4.82
N TRP A 88 -6.21 2.50 4.38
CA TRP A 88 -4.76 2.38 4.20
C TRP A 88 -4.20 3.40 3.19
N ALA A 89 -4.94 3.69 2.10
CA ALA A 89 -4.50 4.68 1.12
C ALA A 89 -4.58 6.11 1.66
N ARG A 90 -5.59 6.41 2.49
CA ARG A 90 -5.70 7.70 3.18
C ARG A 90 -4.58 7.88 4.19
N ASP A 91 -4.35 6.88 5.05
CA ASP A 91 -3.30 6.93 6.07
C ASP A 91 -1.92 7.15 5.44
N ARG A 92 -1.60 6.43 4.35
CA ARG A 92 -0.36 6.65 3.58
C ARG A 92 -0.25 8.08 3.07
N LEU A 93 -1.33 8.60 2.49
CA LEU A 93 -1.33 9.94 1.92
C LEU A 93 -1.17 11.02 2.98
N ASP A 94 -1.85 10.88 4.12
CA ASP A 94 -1.79 11.85 5.20
C ASP A 94 -0.40 11.83 5.86
N GLY A 95 0.15 10.64 6.14
CA GLY A 95 1.52 10.50 6.61
C GLY A 95 2.55 11.08 5.62
N PHE A 96 2.34 10.89 4.32
CA PHE A 96 3.23 11.44 3.30
C PHE A 96 3.27 12.96 3.31
N ARG A 97 2.12 13.60 3.43
CA ARG A 97 2.04 15.06 3.56
C ARG A 97 2.77 15.57 4.80
N ASP A 98 2.57 14.89 5.93
CA ASP A 98 3.23 15.28 7.18
C ASP A 98 4.74 15.06 7.14
N GLY A 99 5.19 13.98 6.49
CA GLY A 99 6.62 13.74 6.25
C GLY A 99 7.26 14.80 5.37
N LEU A 100 6.62 15.18 4.26
CA LEU A 100 7.07 16.25 3.37
C LEU A 100 7.13 17.61 4.07
N ALA A 101 6.14 17.91 4.90
CA ALA A 101 6.04 19.20 5.61
C ALA A 101 7.26 19.49 6.50
N LYS A 102 7.86 18.45 7.11
CA LYS A 102 9.09 18.57 7.93
C LYS A 102 10.27 19.17 7.15
N TYR A 103 10.28 18.98 5.83
CA TYR A 103 11.33 19.47 4.93
C TYR A 103 10.89 20.65 4.05
N GLN A 104 9.73 21.26 4.35
CA GLN A 104 9.16 22.33 3.50
C GLN A 104 8.98 21.88 2.04
N ALA A 105 8.70 20.60 1.84
CA ALA A 105 8.34 20.01 0.56
C ALA A 105 6.81 19.95 0.42
N GLN A 106 6.33 19.95 -0.82
CA GLN A 106 4.89 20.00 -1.11
C GLN A 106 4.49 18.88 -2.05
N LEU A 107 3.35 18.27 -1.75
CA LEU A 107 2.66 17.40 -2.67
C LEU A 107 1.92 18.25 -3.70
N GLU A 108 2.47 18.37 -4.91
CA GLU A 108 1.90 19.20 -5.98
C GLU A 108 0.90 18.47 -6.85
N TRP A 109 1.05 17.16 -6.98
CA TRP A 109 0.19 16.36 -7.85
C TRP A 109 -0.10 15.01 -7.24
N GLN A 110 -1.33 14.56 -7.48
CA GLN A 110 -1.83 13.30 -6.97
C GLN A 110 -2.72 12.62 -8.00
N TYR A 111 -2.48 11.34 -8.24
CA TYR A 111 -3.35 10.45 -9.01
C TYR A 111 -3.92 9.34 -8.14
N SER A 112 -5.19 9.02 -8.35
CA SER A 112 -5.87 7.94 -7.66
C SER A 112 -6.94 7.35 -8.56
N GLN A 113 -7.00 6.03 -8.65
CA GLN A 113 -8.11 5.30 -9.29
C GLN A 113 -9.05 4.70 -8.24
N THR A 114 -10.23 4.26 -8.69
CA THR A 114 -11.26 3.65 -7.84
C THR A 114 -11.03 2.16 -7.61
N ASP A 115 -10.33 1.50 -8.54
CA ASP A 115 -10.05 0.07 -8.51
C ASP A 115 -8.74 -0.26 -7.81
N LEU A 116 -8.44 -1.56 -7.65
CA LEU A 116 -7.17 -2.02 -7.10
C LEU A 116 -6.00 -1.45 -7.92
N PRO A 117 -5.01 -0.87 -7.24
CA PRO A 117 -3.85 -0.28 -7.91
C PRO A 117 -2.99 -1.39 -8.53
N ASP A 118 -2.96 -1.40 -9.83
CA ASP A 118 -2.21 -2.35 -10.66
C ASP A 118 -1.21 -1.65 -11.58
N PHE A 119 -0.67 -2.41 -12.51
CA PHE A 119 0.30 -1.90 -13.49
C PHE A 119 -0.32 -0.85 -14.42
N GLU A 120 -1.56 -1.05 -14.87
CA GLU A 120 -2.28 -0.11 -15.75
C GLU A 120 -2.54 1.22 -15.04
N THR A 121 -2.79 1.19 -13.74
CA THR A 121 -2.89 2.39 -12.90
C THR A 121 -1.63 3.25 -12.98
N GLY A 122 -0.46 2.64 -12.94
CA GLY A 122 0.82 3.36 -13.04
C GLY A 122 1.04 3.98 -14.43
N LEU A 123 0.66 3.28 -15.51
CA LEU A 123 0.73 3.83 -16.87
C LEU A 123 -0.20 5.02 -17.03
N ALA A 124 -1.46 4.87 -16.64
CA ALA A 124 -2.47 5.93 -16.73
C ALA A 124 -2.09 7.17 -15.86
N ALA A 125 -1.51 6.95 -14.68
CA ALA A 125 -1.02 8.02 -13.84
C ALA A 125 0.10 8.81 -14.50
N CYS A 126 1.04 8.14 -15.17
CA CYS A 126 2.13 8.81 -15.88
C CYS A 126 1.58 9.63 -17.05
N ASP A 127 0.66 9.09 -17.85
CA ASP A 127 0.04 9.81 -18.97
C ASP A 127 -0.72 11.05 -18.47
N ALA A 128 -1.47 10.93 -17.37
CA ALA A 128 -2.16 12.05 -16.74
C ALA A 128 -1.19 13.11 -16.22
N LEU A 129 -0.08 12.70 -15.58
CA LEU A 129 0.94 13.63 -15.12
C LEU A 129 1.54 14.43 -16.28
N MET A 130 1.89 13.75 -17.38
CA MET A 130 2.45 14.40 -18.56
C MET A 130 1.47 15.40 -19.20
N ALA A 131 0.20 15.03 -19.27
CA ALA A 131 -0.86 15.91 -19.79
C ALA A 131 -1.04 17.16 -18.90
N ASP A 132 -1.09 16.99 -17.58
CA ASP A 132 -1.28 18.08 -16.62
C ASP A 132 -0.09 19.04 -16.59
N TYR A 133 1.12 18.55 -16.90
CA TYR A 133 2.35 19.33 -16.89
C TYR A 133 2.87 19.69 -18.28
N ALA A 134 2.06 19.55 -19.32
CA ALA A 134 2.45 19.94 -20.66
C ALA A 134 2.94 21.40 -20.71
N GLY A 135 4.21 21.61 -21.08
CA GLY A 135 4.85 22.92 -21.12
C GLY A 135 5.23 23.49 -19.75
N ARG A 136 5.15 22.75 -18.67
CA ARG A 136 5.58 23.13 -17.32
C ARG A 136 6.64 22.17 -16.78
N ALA A 137 7.41 22.61 -15.80
CA ALA A 137 8.36 21.74 -15.12
C ALA A 137 7.64 20.67 -14.27
N LEU A 138 7.98 19.42 -14.48
CA LEU A 138 7.45 18.28 -13.70
C LEU A 138 7.83 18.38 -12.21
N PRO A 139 7.08 17.70 -11.31
CA PRO A 139 7.57 17.37 -9.98
C PRO A 139 8.91 16.63 -10.09
N THR A 140 9.78 16.82 -9.11
CA THR A 140 11.14 16.25 -9.16
C THR A 140 11.20 14.82 -8.61
N ALA A 141 10.14 14.35 -7.95
CA ALA A 141 10.00 12.99 -7.48
C ALA A 141 8.55 12.51 -7.53
N ILE A 142 8.38 11.20 -7.67
CA ILE A 142 7.09 10.52 -7.56
C ILE A 142 7.20 9.46 -6.48
N TRP A 143 6.23 9.42 -5.56
CA TRP A 143 6.00 8.27 -4.70
C TRP A 143 4.80 7.46 -5.19
N ALA A 144 5.04 6.22 -5.62
CA ALA A 144 4.01 5.25 -5.96
C ALA A 144 3.73 4.37 -4.73
N GLN A 145 2.46 4.26 -4.32
CA GLN A 145 2.09 3.59 -3.07
C GLN A 145 2.11 2.05 -3.15
N ASN A 146 2.64 1.48 -4.23
CA ASN A 146 3.12 0.09 -4.32
C ASN A 146 4.17 -0.05 -5.43
N ASP A 147 4.92 -1.14 -5.42
CA ASP A 147 6.03 -1.36 -6.35
C ASP A 147 5.57 -1.72 -7.77
N ILE A 148 4.36 -2.29 -7.93
CA ILE A 148 3.81 -2.60 -9.26
C ILE A 148 3.49 -1.29 -9.99
N ILE A 149 2.86 -0.33 -9.31
CA ILE A 149 2.64 1.02 -9.84
C ILE A 149 3.99 1.68 -10.14
N ALA A 150 4.96 1.60 -9.22
CA ALA A 150 6.28 2.19 -9.41
C ALA A 150 6.97 1.63 -10.67
N ALA A 151 6.92 0.33 -10.89
CA ALA A 151 7.48 -0.29 -12.09
C ALA A 151 6.80 0.18 -13.39
N ALA A 152 5.49 0.37 -13.36
CA ALA A 152 4.74 0.91 -14.50
C ALA A 152 5.09 2.38 -14.78
N VAL A 153 5.17 3.20 -13.73
CA VAL A 153 5.62 4.61 -13.84
C VAL A 153 7.05 4.67 -14.39
N LEU A 154 7.97 3.82 -13.87
CA LEU A 154 9.34 3.73 -14.37
C LEU A 154 9.37 3.43 -15.87
N LYS A 155 8.61 2.40 -16.29
CA LYS A 155 8.51 2.02 -17.71
C LYS A 155 7.98 3.16 -18.56
N SER A 156 6.92 3.84 -18.12
CA SER A 156 6.32 4.94 -18.88
C SER A 156 7.27 6.14 -18.99
N LEU A 157 7.90 6.55 -17.89
CA LEU A 157 8.90 7.62 -17.88
C LEU A 157 10.06 7.33 -18.84
N THR A 158 10.63 6.12 -18.75
CA THR A 158 11.76 5.69 -19.61
C THR A 158 11.36 5.69 -21.09
N ASN A 159 10.17 5.20 -21.43
CA ASN A 159 9.66 5.20 -22.81
C ASN A 159 9.47 6.63 -23.35
N GLN A 160 9.21 7.61 -22.50
CA GLN A 160 9.09 9.02 -22.85
C GLN A 160 10.43 9.77 -22.83
N GLY A 161 11.54 9.08 -22.56
CA GLY A 161 12.89 9.61 -22.59
C GLY A 161 13.37 10.25 -21.30
N TYR A 162 12.61 10.14 -20.20
CA TYR A 162 13.05 10.62 -18.89
C TYR A 162 14.01 9.62 -18.23
N ARG A 163 15.06 10.13 -17.63
CA ARG A 163 16.01 9.34 -16.85
C ARG A 163 15.57 9.30 -15.39
N VAL A 164 15.56 8.11 -14.82
CA VAL A 164 15.30 7.88 -13.41
C VAL A 164 16.61 7.37 -12.77
N PRO A 165 17.16 8.06 -11.75
CA PRO A 165 16.56 9.16 -10.97
C PRO A 165 16.92 10.58 -11.46
N GLU A 166 17.75 10.77 -12.52
CA GLU A 166 18.39 12.06 -12.84
C GLU A 166 17.40 13.17 -13.20
N ASP A 167 16.36 12.86 -13.96
CA ASP A 167 15.35 13.83 -14.37
C ASP A 167 14.15 13.84 -13.40
N ILE A 168 13.80 12.66 -12.86
CA ILE A 168 12.73 12.49 -11.88
C ILE A 168 13.01 11.27 -10.99
N SER A 169 13.01 11.45 -9.69
CA SER A 169 13.19 10.36 -8.74
C SER A 169 11.90 9.55 -8.56
N LEU A 170 12.03 8.26 -8.32
CA LEU A 170 10.89 7.35 -8.12
C LEU A 170 11.10 6.51 -6.86
N LEU A 171 10.08 6.49 -6.00
CA LEU A 171 10.04 5.70 -4.78
C LEU A 171 8.80 4.79 -4.82
N GLY A 172 8.98 3.51 -4.53
CA GLY A 172 7.92 2.53 -4.40
C GLY A 172 7.51 2.27 -2.95
N MET A 173 6.73 1.23 -2.77
CA MET A 173 6.37 0.64 -1.48
C MET A 173 6.04 -0.83 -1.70
N ASP A 174 6.43 -1.68 -0.79
CA ASP A 174 6.22 -3.09 -0.51
C ASP A 174 7.54 -3.88 -0.41
N ASP A 175 8.59 -3.48 -1.14
CA ASP A 175 9.89 -4.17 -1.24
C ASP A 175 9.77 -5.59 -1.80
N ILE A 176 9.01 -5.71 -2.91
CA ILE A 176 8.87 -6.99 -3.60
C ILE A 176 10.05 -7.25 -4.57
N GLN A 177 10.26 -8.49 -4.93
CA GLN A 177 11.37 -8.91 -5.81
C GLN A 177 11.46 -8.10 -7.12
N LEU A 178 10.35 -7.61 -7.64
CA LEU A 178 10.28 -6.77 -8.84
C LEU A 178 11.23 -5.56 -8.77
N CYS A 179 11.44 -4.98 -7.58
CA CYS A 179 12.30 -3.81 -7.39
C CYS A 179 13.74 -4.05 -7.85
N THR A 180 14.22 -5.29 -7.74
CA THR A 180 15.58 -5.69 -8.19
C THR A 180 15.62 -6.18 -9.63
N MET A 181 14.48 -6.37 -10.29
CA MET A 181 14.36 -6.92 -11.64
C MET A 181 14.20 -5.85 -12.71
N VAL A 182 13.91 -4.62 -12.34
CA VAL A 182 13.78 -3.47 -13.24
C VAL A 182 15.09 -2.69 -13.32
N THR A 183 15.23 -1.86 -14.35
CA THR A 183 16.42 -1.00 -14.55
C THR A 183 15.98 0.44 -14.79
N PRO A 184 16.45 1.40 -13.95
CA PRO A 184 17.22 1.19 -12.71
C PRO A 184 16.42 0.42 -11.67
N MET A 185 17.10 -0.17 -10.68
CA MET A 185 16.41 -0.78 -9.52
C MET A 185 15.62 0.27 -8.78
N LEU A 186 14.45 -0.12 -8.27
CA LEU A 186 13.58 0.77 -7.52
C LEU A 186 14.01 0.89 -6.05
N SER A 187 14.07 2.13 -5.56
CA SER A 187 14.00 2.40 -4.13
C SER A 187 12.57 2.22 -3.66
N THR A 188 12.38 1.61 -2.49
CA THR A 188 11.05 1.28 -1.99
C THR A 188 10.99 1.32 -0.46
N ILE A 189 9.80 1.57 0.09
CA ILE A 189 9.52 1.45 1.52
C ILE A 189 9.19 -0.01 1.82
N HIS A 190 9.98 -0.63 2.70
CA HIS A 190 9.78 -2.03 3.06
C HIS A 190 8.49 -2.26 3.86
N GLN A 191 7.68 -3.24 3.45
CA GLN A 191 6.61 -3.81 4.27
C GLN A 191 7.08 -5.10 4.93
N PRO A 192 6.94 -5.26 6.25
CA PRO A 192 7.36 -6.46 6.97
C PRO A 192 6.36 -7.61 6.80
N LEU A 193 6.12 -8.04 5.54
CA LEU A 193 5.10 -9.05 5.21
C LEU A 193 5.36 -10.41 5.86
N ARG A 194 6.65 -10.75 6.05
CA ARG A 194 7.05 -12.00 6.71
C ARG A 194 6.69 -11.97 8.19
N GLU A 195 6.97 -10.88 8.86
CA GLU A 195 6.67 -10.66 10.27
C GLU A 195 5.16 -10.62 10.50
N ILE A 196 4.41 -9.98 9.59
CA ILE A 196 2.94 -9.98 9.61
C ILE A 196 2.40 -11.41 9.51
N ALA A 197 2.93 -12.21 8.59
CA ALA A 197 2.52 -13.61 8.43
C ALA A 197 2.87 -14.45 9.66
N GLN A 198 4.09 -14.32 10.19
CA GLN A 198 4.54 -15.03 11.39
C GLN A 198 3.69 -14.67 12.61
N GLU A 199 3.43 -13.39 12.82
CA GLU A 199 2.61 -12.92 13.94
C GLU A 199 1.15 -13.40 13.81
N SER A 200 0.61 -13.41 12.60
CA SER A 200 -0.74 -13.93 12.35
C SER A 200 -0.85 -15.41 12.70
N ILE A 201 0.14 -16.21 12.32
CA ILE A 201 0.18 -17.65 12.66
C ILE A 201 0.37 -17.82 14.18
N ARG A 202 1.25 -17.07 14.82
CA ARG A 202 1.47 -17.12 16.27
C ARG A 202 0.18 -16.89 17.04
N ILE A 203 -0.59 -15.86 16.65
CA ILE A 203 -1.87 -15.53 17.28
C ILE A 203 -2.87 -16.71 17.15
N ILE A 204 -2.93 -17.35 15.99
CA ILE A 204 -3.81 -18.52 15.79
C ILE A 204 -3.39 -19.66 16.72
N MET A 205 -2.11 -20.02 16.73
CA MET A 205 -1.60 -21.13 17.52
C MET A 205 -1.74 -20.93 19.04
N GLU A 206 -1.68 -19.67 19.52
CA GLU A 206 -1.85 -19.35 20.93
C GLU A 206 -3.33 -19.33 21.37
N ASN A 207 -4.26 -19.19 20.43
CA ASN A 207 -5.70 -19.14 20.69
C ASN A 207 -6.44 -20.45 20.28
N GLU A 208 -5.70 -21.53 19.99
CA GLU A 208 -6.33 -22.84 19.79
C GLU A 208 -7.10 -23.25 21.04
N PRO A 209 -8.39 -23.62 20.93
CA PRO A 209 -9.11 -24.21 22.03
C PRO A 209 -8.50 -25.59 22.30
N GLY A 210 -7.86 -25.76 23.47
CA GLY A 210 -7.29 -27.02 23.95
C GLY A 210 -8.32 -28.13 24.13
#